data_fbae0411eb288905babe0730f10bb66a
#
_entry.id   fbae0411eb288905babe0730f10bb66a
#
_cell.length_a   1.000
_cell.length_b   1.000
_cell.length_c   1.000
_cell.angle_alpha   90.00
_cell.angle_beta   90.00
_cell.angle_gamma   90.00
#
_symmetry.space_group_name_H-M   'P 1'
#
loop_
_entity.id
_entity.type
_entity.pdbx_description
1 polymer ?
#
loop_
_entity_poly.entity_id
_entity_poly.type
_entity_poly.pdbx_seq_one_letter_code
_entity_poly.pdbx_strand_id
1 'polypeptide(L)'
;MKNAAKLQITTPSDRELAMIRSFDAPRSLVWDAWTKPELLKRWLGVRGGWTFAVCDVDLKVGGKYRYVWRGPSGIEMGMGGVFREVVKPERIVATEKFDESWYEGDAVDTTTFVERGGKTTVTTTVQYASKAVRDAVLKSPMESGVAESYNKLDEVLASRPAAAVK
;
A
#
# COMPACT_ATOMS: atom_id res chain seq x y z
N MET A 1 15.48 8.10 21.25
CA MET A 1 14.09 7.78 21.14
C MET A 1 13.59 7.93 19.72
N LYS A 2 12.86 6.97 19.27
CA LYS A 2 12.37 7.00 17.89
C LYS A 2 11.00 7.69 17.83
N ASN A 3 10.88 8.70 17.00
CA ASN A 3 9.60 9.32 16.74
C ASN A 3 8.92 8.57 15.62
N ALA A 4 7.79 7.95 15.91
CA ALA A 4 7.01 7.31 14.87
C ALA A 4 6.48 8.39 13.93
N ALA A 5 6.71 8.22 12.66
CA ALA A 5 6.14 9.10 11.65
C ALA A 5 4.63 8.88 11.63
N LYS A 6 3.88 9.93 11.38
CA LYS A 6 2.42 9.86 11.32
C LYS A 6 1.95 9.74 9.89
N LEU A 7 0.93 8.93 9.70
CA LEU A 7 0.22 8.88 8.43
C LEU A 7 -0.48 10.23 8.22
N GLN A 8 -0.26 10.82 7.05
CA GLN A 8 -0.94 12.03 6.63
C GLN A 8 -1.87 11.70 5.48
N ILE A 9 -3.09 12.22 5.56
CA ILE A 9 -4.08 12.04 4.49
C ILE A 9 -4.39 13.42 3.92
N THR A 10 -4.25 13.55 2.60
CA THR A 10 -4.56 14.80 1.89
C THR A 10 -5.49 14.52 0.72
N THR A 11 -6.06 15.58 0.16
CA THR A 11 -6.95 15.49 -0.98
C THR A 11 -6.43 16.39 -2.10
N PRO A 12 -5.49 15.88 -2.92
CA PRO A 12 -4.86 16.71 -3.96
C PRO A 12 -5.82 17.23 -5.03
N SER A 13 -6.93 16.53 -5.27
CA SER A 13 -7.95 16.95 -6.20
C SER A 13 -9.31 16.42 -5.75
N ASP A 14 -10.37 16.79 -6.48
CA ASP A 14 -11.73 16.36 -6.15
C ASP A 14 -11.89 14.84 -6.14
N ARG A 15 -11.12 14.12 -6.94
CA ARG A 15 -11.22 12.66 -7.05
C ARG A 15 -10.08 11.92 -6.41
N GLU A 16 -9.11 12.63 -5.82
CA GLU A 16 -7.91 12.01 -5.30
C GLU A 16 -7.81 12.06 -3.79
N LEU A 17 -7.22 11.02 -3.24
CA LEU A 17 -6.88 10.86 -1.85
C LEU A 17 -5.41 10.46 -1.81
N ALA A 18 -4.59 11.14 -1.03
CA ALA A 18 -3.19 10.77 -0.89
C ALA A 18 -2.89 10.37 0.54
N MET A 19 -2.10 9.30 0.67
CA MET A 19 -1.61 8.79 1.94
C MET A 19 -0.10 8.94 1.95
N ILE A 20 0.44 9.63 2.93
CA ILE A 20 1.85 9.97 3.00
C ILE A 20 2.44 9.49 4.31
N ARG A 21 3.52 8.74 4.26
CA ARG A 21 4.20 8.23 5.45
C ARG A 21 5.69 8.08 5.18
N SER A 22 6.51 8.48 6.14
CA SER A 22 7.95 8.28 6.08
C SER A 22 8.35 7.04 6.88
N PHE A 23 9.34 6.31 6.36
CA PHE A 23 9.87 5.09 6.98
C PHE A 23 11.37 5.24 7.16
N ASP A 24 11.88 4.73 8.27
CA ASP A 24 13.30 4.82 8.59
C ASP A 24 14.07 3.67 7.94
N ALA A 25 14.15 3.71 6.62
CA ALA A 25 14.83 2.69 5.82
C ALA A 25 15.14 3.25 4.44
N PRO A 26 16.21 2.76 3.79
CA PRO A 26 16.52 3.18 2.43
C PRO A 26 15.46 2.71 1.44
N ARG A 27 15.36 3.43 0.33
CA ARG A 27 14.34 3.22 -0.68
C ARG A 27 14.29 1.80 -1.23
N SER A 28 15.44 1.18 -1.41
CA SER A 28 15.49 -0.19 -1.93
C SER A 28 14.78 -1.20 -1.03
N LEU A 29 14.92 -1.04 0.29
CA LEU A 29 14.24 -1.92 1.25
C LEU A 29 12.73 -1.67 1.25
N VAL A 30 12.33 -0.42 1.17
CA VAL A 30 10.92 -0.06 1.14
C VAL A 30 10.27 -0.55 -0.16
N TRP A 31 10.96 -0.41 -1.29
CA TRP A 31 10.51 -0.94 -2.56
C TRP A 31 10.28 -2.46 -2.48
N ASP A 32 11.26 -3.19 -1.91
CA ASP A 32 11.13 -4.64 -1.75
C ASP A 32 9.91 -5.00 -0.90
N ALA A 33 9.70 -4.28 0.19
CA ALA A 33 8.56 -4.54 1.07
C ALA A 33 7.22 -4.33 0.37
N TRP A 34 7.17 -3.45 -0.60
CA TRP A 34 5.97 -3.13 -1.36
C TRP A 34 5.73 -4.07 -2.54
N THR A 35 6.73 -4.79 -2.98
CA THR A 35 6.65 -5.53 -4.25
C THR A 35 6.86 -7.03 -4.12
N LYS A 36 7.54 -7.48 -3.07
CA LYS A 36 7.81 -8.91 -2.89
C LYS A 36 6.72 -9.57 -2.04
N PRO A 37 6.04 -10.60 -2.58
CA PRO A 37 4.95 -11.25 -1.85
C PRO A 37 5.33 -11.71 -0.45
N GLU A 38 6.52 -12.29 -0.27
CA GLU A 38 6.93 -12.76 1.04
C GLU A 38 7.05 -11.65 2.08
N LEU A 39 7.25 -10.41 1.63
CA LEU A 39 7.29 -9.25 2.53
C LEU A 39 5.92 -8.61 2.68
N LEU A 40 5.18 -8.45 1.58
CA LEU A 40 3.83 -7.90 1.61
C LEU A 40 2.93 -8.65 2.60
N LYS A 41 3.06 -9.97 2.64
CA LYS A 41 2.24 -10.82 3.51
C LYS A 41 2.48 -10.56 4.99
N ARG A 42 3.53 -9.85 5.34
CA ARG A 42 3.88 -9.59 6.73
C ARG A 42 3.31 -8.28 7.27
N TRP A 43 2.82 -7.40 6.40
CA TRP A 43 2.36 -6.09 6.87
C TRP A 43 1.05 -5.60 6.25
N LEU A 44 0.80 -5.86 4.98
CA LEU A 44 -0.34 -5.27 4.29
C LEU A 44 -1.65 -5.95 4.69
N GLY A 45 -2.49 -5.24 5.43
CA GLY A 45 -3.81 -5.72 5.80
C GLY A 45 -3.83 -6.85 6.83
N VAL A 46 -2.69 -7.22 7.41
CA VAL A 46 -2.62 -8.31 8.38
C VAL A 46 -2.77 -7.76 9.80
N ARG A 47 -4.00 -7.73 10.27
CA ARG A 47 -4.36 -7.21 11.59
C ARG A 47 -5.65 -7.85 12.06
N GLY A 48 -5.85 -7.88 13.37
CA GLY A 48 -7.13 -8.34 13.94
C GLY A 48 -7.54 -9.75 13.51
N GLY A 49 -6.57 -10.66 13.34
CA GLY A 49 -6.85 -12.01 12.89
C GLY A 49 -6.96 -12.18 11.37
N TRP A 50 -6.81 -11.10 10.61
CA TRP A 50 -6.76 -11.20 9.15
C TRP A 50 -5.37 -11.62 8.70
N THR A 51 -5.32 -12.53 7.74
CA THR A 51 -4.07 -13.02 7.15
C THR A 51 -4.17 -12.98 5.64
N PHE A 52 -3.02 -12.98 4.96
CA PHE A 52 -2.97 -13.09 3.51
C PHE A 52 -3.20 -14.55 3.10
N ALA A 53 -4.24 -14.79 2.29
CA ALA A 53 -4.48 -16.10 1.71
C ALA A 53 -3.84 -16.23 0.32
N VAL A 54 -3.86 -15.15 -0.48
CA VAL A 54 -3.24 -15.12 -1.79
C VAL A 54 -2.50 -13.80 -1.96
N CYS A 55 -1.26 -13.86 -2.44
CA CYS A 55 -0.47 -12.67 -2.73
C CYS A 55 0.36 -12.94 -3.97
N ASP A 56 -0.18 -12.59 -5.13
CA ASP A 56 0.47 -12.78 -6.42
C ASP A 56 0.84 -11.43 -7.00
N VAL A 57 2.06 -11.27 -7.46
CA VAL A 57 2.56 -10.02 -8.06
C VAL A 57 3.37 -10.35 -9.29
N ASP A 58 2.93 -9.87 -10.45
CA ASP A 58 3.68 -9.93 -11.69
C ASP A 58 4.14 -8.50 -12.00
N LEU A 59 5.28 -8.11 -11.44
CA LEU A 59 5.74 -6.72 -11.39
C LEU A 59 6.35 -6.28 -12.71
N LYS A 60 5.48 -5.95 -13.66
CA LYS A 60 5.86 -5.40 -14.96
C LYS A 60 4.66 -4.67 -15.54
N VAL A 61 4.89 -3.78 -16.49
CA VAL A 61 3.81 -3.10 -17.20
C VAL A 61 2.93 -4.15 -17.87
N GLY A 62 1.62 -4.09 -17.60
CA GLY A 62 0.66 -5.07 -18.09
C GLY A 62 0.54 -6.32 -17.22
N GLY A 63 1.43 -6.50 -16.25
CA GLY A 63 1.33 -7.58 -15.29
C GLY A 63 0.20 -7.35 -14.30
N LYS A 64 -0.25 -8.41 -13.67
CA LYS A 64 -1.37 -8.36 -12.74
C LYS A 64 -0.90 -8.61 -11.32
N TYR A 65 -1.64 -8.10 -10.35
CA TYR A 65 -1.48 -8.49 -8.96
C TYR A 65 -2.81 -8.93 -8.40
N ARG A 66 -2.75 -9.83 -7.40
CA ARG A 66 -3.94 -10.36 -6.74
C ARG A 66 -3.66 -10.52 -5.26
N TYR A 67 -4.47 -9.89 -4.43
CA TYR A 67 -4.41 -10.00 -2.97
C TYR A 67 -5.72 -10.56 -2.47
N VAL A 68 -5.66 -11.62 -1.65
CA VAL A 68 -6.83 -12.13 -0.95
C VAL A 68 -6.48 -12.26 0.52
N TRP A 69 -7.26 -11.65 1.37
CA TRP A 69 -7.13 -11.76 2.83
C TRP A 69 -8.25 -12.64 3.37
N ARG A 70 -7.92 -13.39 4.42
CA ARG A 70 -8.89 -14.22 5.12
C ARG A 70 -9.01 -13.75 6.55
N GLY A 71 -10.26 -13.49 6.98
CA GLY A 71 -10.55 -13.04 8.34
C GLY A 71 -10.77 -14.19 9.32
N PRO A 72 -10.94 -13.87 10.61
CA PRO A 72 -11.08 -14.88 11.66
C PRO A 72 -12.23 -15.83 11.48
N SER A 73 -13.32 -15.39 10.83
CA SER A 73 -14.50 -16.21 10.61
C SER A 73 -14.43 -17.00 9.31
N GLY A 74 -13.32 -16.95 8.58
CA GLY A 74 -13.18 -17.58 7.27
C GLY A 74 -13.67 -16.73 6.12
N ILE A 75 -14.16 -15.53 6.39
CA ILE A 75 -14.58 -14.59 5.35
C ILE A 75 -13.37 -14.13 4.56
N GLU A 76 -13.52 -13.97 3.25
CA GLU A 76 -12.41 -13.53 2.40
C GLU A 76 -12.71 -12.19 1.75
N MET A 77 -11.67 -11.39 1.59
CA MET A 77 -11.75 -10.13 0.86
C MET A 77 -10.63 -10.12 -0.17
N GLY A 78 -10.99 -9.95 -1.44
CA GLY A 78 -10.03 -9.96 -2.52
C GLY A 78 -10.00 -8.66 -3.29
N MET A 79 -8.83 -8.35 -3.84
CA MET A 79 -8.65 -7.22 -4.73
C MET A 79 -7.52 -7.51 -5.69
N GLY A 80 -7.46 -6.75 -6.76
CA GLY A 80 -6.38 -6.85 -7.71
C GLY A 80 -6.41 -5.74 -8.72
N GLY A 81 -5.50 -5.83 -9.68
CA GLY A 81 -5.39 -4.83 -10.72
C GLY A 81 -4.27 -5.15 -11.69
N VAL A 82 -3.94 -4.16 -12.50
CA VAL A 82 -2.94 -4.25 -13.55
C VAL A 82 -1.93 -3.13 -13.36
N PHE A 83 -0.65 -3.45 -13.46
CA PHE A 83 0.42 -2.45 -13.40
C PHE A 83 0.45 -1.66 -14.71
N ARG A 84 0.39 -0.36 -14.61
CA ARG A 84 0.49 0.55 -15.75
C ARG A 84 1.87 1.15 -15.90
N GLU A 85 2.60 1.26 -14.80
CA GLU A 85 3.93 1.85 -14.79
C GLU A 85 4.73 1.24 -13.66
N VAL A 86 5.97 0.85 -13.94
CA VAL A 86 6.89 0.31 -12.93
C VAL A 86 8.26 0.92 -13.19
N VAL A 87 8.68 1.83 -12.32
CA VAL A 87 9.99 2.49 -12.39
C VAL A 87 10.70 2.22 -11.07
N LYS A 88 11.48 1.15 -11.03
CA LYS A 88 12.19 0.74 -9.82
C LYS A 88 13.35 1.69 -9.52
N PRO A 89 13.52 2.13 -8.30
CA PRO A 89 12.71 1.94 -7.10
C PRO A 89 11.89 3.20 -6.75
N GLU A 90 11.36 3.89 -7.75
CA GLU A 90 10.81 5.23 -7.60
C GLU A 90 9.29 5.31 -7.67
N ARG A 91 8.66 4.50 -8.54
CA ARG A 91 7.25 4.75 -8.85
C ARG A 91 6.54 3.51 -9.37
N ILE A 92 5.31 3.32 -8.90
CA ILE A 92 4.42 2.27 -9.39
C ILE A 92 3.06 2.91 -9.63
N VAL A 93 2.46 2.64 -10.79
CA VAL A 93 1.08 3.01 -11.09
C VAL A 93 0.32 1.74 -11.39
N ALA A 94 -0.80 1.51 -10.72
CA ALA A 94 -1.60 0.31 -10.89
C ALA A 94 -3.08 0.63 -10.74
N THR A 95 -3.93 -0.15 -11.40
CA THR A 95 -5.36 -0.10 -11.16
C THR A 95 -5.69 -0.87 -9.88
N GLU A 96 -6.81 -0.55 -9.28
CA GLU A 96 -7.27 -1.21 -8.06
C GLU A 96 -8.76 -1.47 -8.13
N LYS A 97 -9.15 -2.72 -7.91
CA LYS A 97 -10.56 -3.08 -7.86
C LYS A 97 -10.76 -4.21 -6.85
N PHE A 98 -11.72 -4.00 -5.95
CA PHE A 98 -12.12 -5.04 -5.00
C PHE A 98 -13.14 -5.97 -5.66
N ASP A 99 -13.11 -7.26 -5.28
CA ASP A 99 -14.04 -8.25 -5.83
C ASP A 99 -15.49 -7.87 -5.52
N GLU A 100 -15.73 -7.45 -4.27
CA GLU A 100 -17.03 -6.95 -3.86
C GLU A 100 -16.89 -5.45 -3.61
N SER A 101 -16.83 -4.70 -4.69
CA SER A 101 -16.60 -3.27 -4.61
C SER A 101 -17.84 -2.57 -4.05
N TRP A 102 -17.63 -1.77 -3.01
CA TRP A 102 -18.69 -0.97 -2.39
C TRP A 102 -18.78 0.43 -2.98
N TYR A 103 -17.99 0.71 -4.02
CA TYR A 103 -18.06 1.97 -4.76
C TYR A 103 -17.93 1.69 -6.24
N GLU A 104 -18.43 2.64 -7.05
CA GLU A 104 -18.43 2.49 -8.51
C GLU A 104 -17.07 2.77 -9.12
N GLY A 105 -16.77 2.08 -10.20
CA GLY A 105 -15.60 2.31 -11.02
C GLY A 105 -14.33 1.73 -10.43
N ASP A 106 -13.27 1.81 -11.22
CA ASP A 106 -11.95 1.37 -10.81
C ASP A 106 -11.19 2.55 -10.21
N ALA A 107 -10.27 2.27 -9.31
CA ALA A 107 -9.35 3.27 -8.81
C ALA A 107 -8.00 3.09 -9.47
N VAL A 108 -7.20 4.15 -9.47
CA VAL A 108 -5.81 4.11 -9.96
C VAL A 108 -4.91 4.59 -8.84
N ASP A 109 -3.98 3.73 -8.45
CA ASP A 109 -3.03 4.00 -7.38
C ASP A 109 -1.69 4.40 -7.98
N THR A 110 -1.15 5.53 -7.52
CA THR A 110 0.20 5.95 -7.85
C THR A 110 1.00 5.98 -6.56
N THR A 111 2.03 5.16 -6.48
CA THR A 111 2.91 5.10 -5.30
C THR A 111 4.29 5.57 -5.68
N THR A 112 4.80 6.57 -4.96
CA THR A 112 6.16 7.08 -5.16
C THR A 112 6.99 6.86 -3.91
N PHE A 113 8.30 6.67 -4.12
CA PHE A 113 9.27 6.39 -3.07
C PHE A 113 10.39 7.41 -3.19
N VAL A 114 10.48 8.32 -2.23
CA VAL A 114 11.51 9.39 -2.24
C VAL A 114 12.41 9.23 -1.02
N GLU A 115 13.69 9.01 -1.27
CA GLU A 115 14.65 8.82 -0.19
C GLU A 115 15.44 10.09 0.08
N ARG A 116 15.60 10.42 1.38
CA ARG A 116 16.46 11.51 1.84
C ARG A 116 17.08 11.11 3.17
N GLY A 117 18.41 11.12 3.24
CA GLY A 117 19.12 10.85 4.48
C GLY A 117 18.84 9.48 5.06
N GLY A 118 18.68 8.47 4.21
CA GLY A 118 18.40 7.10 4.65
C GLY A 118 16.96 6.84 5.04
N LYS A 119 16.07 7.81 4.88
CA LYS A 119 14.64 7.67 5.13
C LYS A 119 13.87 7.78 3.84
N THR A 120 12.80 7.03 3.73
CA THR A 120 11.98 7.01 2.52
C THR A 120 10.58 7.52 2.83
N THR A 121 10.14 8.52 2.09
CA THR A 121 8.75 8.98 2.14
C THR A 121 7.98 8.30 1.02
N VAL A 122 6.92 7.58 1.40
CA VAL A 122 6.05 6.90 0.47
C VAL A 122 4.75 7.70 0.37
N THR A 123 4.38 8.03 -0.85
CA THR A 123 3.10 8.69 -1.13
C THR A 123 2.30 7.78 -2.05
N THR A 124 1.12 7.39 -1.60
CA THR A 124 0.18 6.65 -2.45
C THR A 124 -1.01 7.57 -2.71
N THR A 125 -1.19 7.93 -3.97
CA THR A 125 -2.33 8.74 -4.40
C THR A 125 -3.31 7.84 -5.12
N VAL A 126 -4.55 7.81 -4.65
CA VAL A 126 -5.60 7.00 -5.25
C VAL A 126 -6.59 7.93 -5.93
N GLN A 127 -6.79 7.71 -7.22
CA GLN A 127 -7.77 8.46 -8.00
C GLN A 127 -9.02 7.61 -8.19
N TYR A 128 -10.15 8.13 -7.74
CA TYR A 128 -11.44 7.45 -7.84
C TYR A 128 -12.24 7.96 -9.02
N ALA A 129 -13.34 7.26 -9.33
CA ALA A 129 -14.18 7.58 -10.47
C ALA A 129 -14.92 8.92 -10.30
N SER A 130 -15.17 9.34 -9.06
CA SER A 130 -15.88 10.58 -8.77
C SER A 130 -15.50 11.15 -7.41
N LYS A 131 -15.86 12.42 -7.20
CA LYS A 131 -15.69 13.07 -5.90
C LYS A 131 -16.52 12.36 -4.83
N ALA A 132 -17.73 11.92 -5.18
CA ALA A 132 -18.61 11.25 -4.23
C ALA A 132 -17.96 9.93 -3.73
N VAL A 133 -17.32 9.19 -4.60
CA VAL A 133 -16.60 7.96 -4.23
C VAL A 133 -15.42 8.32 -3.32
N ARG A 134 -14.63 9.32 -3.70
CA ARG A 134 -13.50 9.77 -2.88
C ARG A 134 -13.97 10.14 -1.48
N ASP A 135 -15.04 10.91 -1.38
CA ASP A 135 -15.58 11.34 -0.09
C ASP A 135 -16.08 10.17 0.74
N ALA A 136 -16.70 9.16 0.11
CA ALA A 136 -17.17 7.96 0.80
C ALA A 136 -16.00 7.19 1.40
N VAL A 137 -14.89 7.08 0.66
CA VAL A 137 -13.69 6.39 1.16
C VAL A 137 -13.10 7.15 2.36
N LEU A 138 -13.07 8.48 2.30
CA LEU A 138 -12.58 9.28 3.42
C LEU A 138 -13.39 9.07 4.69
N LYS A 139 -14.69 8.82 4.56
CA LYS A 139 -15.57 8.60 5.71
C LYS A 139 -15.50 7.18 6.26
N SER A 140 -14.89 6.26 5.51
CA SER A 140 -14.71 4.88 5.95
C SER A 140 -13.58 4.79 6.97
N PRO A 141 -13.46 3.68 7.71
CA PRO A 141 -12.37 3.52 8.68
C PRO A 141 -11.03 3.17 8.02
N MET A 142 -10.80 3.61 6.78
CA MET A 142 -9.59 3.26 6.03
C MET A 142 -8.32 3.80 6.70
N GLU A 143 -8.40 4.97 7.33
CA GLU A 143 -7.22 5.59 7.92
C GLU A 143 -6.60 4.72 9.00
N SER A 144 -7.41 4.17 9.90
CA SER A 144 -6.90 3.31 10.97
C SER A 144 -6.30 2.02 10.40
N GLY A 145 -6.93 1.46 9.36
CA GLY A 145 -6.41 0.25 8.72
C GLY A 145 -5.07 0.48 8.06
N VAL A 146 -4.93 1.58 7.35
CA VAL A 146 -3.67 1.93 6.70
C VAL A 146 -2.60 2.22 7.75
N ALA A 147 -2.94 2.95 8.81
CA ALA A 147 -1.99 3.26 9.87
C ALA A 147 -1.48 1.99 10.55
N GLU A 148 -2.34 1.01 10.81
CA GLU A 148 -1.91 -0.26 11.40
C GLU A 148 -1.01 -1.04 10.46
N SER A 149 -1.33 -1.08 9.18
CA SER A 149 -0.48 -1.75 8.17
C SER A 149 0.91 -1.10 8.14
N TYR A 150 0.96 0.23 8.12
CA TYR A 150 2.23 0.94 8.06
C TYR A 150 3.05 0.77 9.33
N ASN A 151 2.41 0.65 10.48
CA ASN A 151 3.13 0.36 11.73
C ASN A 151 3.76 -1.04 11.68
N LYS A 152 3.05 -2.01 11.10
CA LYS A 152 3.64 -3.34 10.88
C LYS A 152 4.78 -3.29 9.88
N LEU A 153 4.67 -2.44 8.86
CA LEU A 153 5.76 -2.25 7.91
C LEU A 153 7.01 -1.70 8.59
N ASP A 154 6.86 -0.79 9.55
CA ASP A 154 8.00 -0.34 10.36
C ASP A 154 8.72 -1.52 11.00
N GLU A 155 7.98 -2.48 11.55
CA GLU A 155 8.57 -3.65 12.19
C GLU A 155 9.29 -4.54 11.17
N VAL A 156 8.70 -4.73 10.00
CA VAL A 156 9.32 -5.52 8.94
C VAL A 156 10.63 -4.87 8.48
N LEU A 157 10.62 -3.57 8.29
CA LEU A 157 11.81 -2.83 7.87
C LEU A 157 12.90 -2.84 8.93
N ALA A 158 12.52 -2.76 10.20
CA ALA A 158 13.48 -2.80 11.30
C ALA A 158 14.18 -4.16 11.39
N SER A 159 13.52 -5.22 10.93
CA SER A 159 14.11 -6.58 10.92
C SER A 159 15.04 -6.79 9.71
N ARG A 160 15.18 -5.80 8.82
CA ARG A 160 16.01 -5.89 7.61
C ARG A 160 17.01 -4.74 7.60
N PRO A 161 18.14 -4.85 8.29
CA PRO A 161 19.13 -3.78 8.31
C PRO A 161 19.62 -3.44 6.91
N ALA A 162 19.86 -2.15 6.65
CA ALA A 162 20.33 -1.69 5.35
C ALA A 162 21.60 -2.40 4.91
N ALA A 163 22.47 -2.75 5.85
CA ALA A 163 23.73 -3.43 5.57
C ALA A 163 23.52 -4.84 5.00
N ALA A 164 22.36 -5.44 5.18
CA ALA A 164 22.04 -6.75 4.62
C ALA A 164 21.66 -6.69 3.14
N VAL A 165 21.48 -5.50 2.61
CA VAL A 165 21.05 -5.29 1.22
C VAL A 165 22.30 -5.06 0.38
N LYS A 166 22.68 -6.08 -0.34
CA LYS A 166 23.88 -6.00 -1.18
C LYS A 166 23.58 -6.48 -2.58
#